data_00ec14fcad489d6a4cee10c679d02856
#
_entry.id   00ec14fcad489d6a4cee10c679d02856
#
_cell.length_a   1.000
_cell.length_b   1.000
_cell.length_c   1.000
_cell.angle_alpha   90.00
_cell.angle_beta   90.00
_cell.angle_gamma   90.00
#
_symmetry.space_group_name_H-M   'P 1'
#
loop_
_entity.id
_entity.type
_entity.pdbx_description
1 polymer ?
#
loop_
_entity_poly.entity_id
_entity_poly.type
_entity_poly.pdbx_seq_one_letter_code
_entity_poly.pdbx_strand_id
1 'polypeptide(L)'
;MKFFGTYGCNVGDSEYNVAIEASCSTKALNWCHESAVEERESYEGLHGIRSFEQIAEDEGYINPEEMSPDEDLDIDELYQEEIESDIYYNIVPFDEKNEEHMRVLREQEGEFWEV
;
A
#
# COMPACT_ATOMS: atom_id res chain seq x y z
N MET A 1 17.60 13.05 -3.98
CA MET A 1 18.00 11.64 -4.12
C MET A 1 16.98 10.92 -4.99
N LYS A 2 17.45 10.05 -5.85
CA LYS A 2 16.61 9.39 -6.85
C LYS A 2 16.43 7.91 -6.52
N PHE A 3 15.18 7.46 -6.57
CA PHE A 3 14.80 6.11 -6.22
C PHE A 3 13.91 5.49 -7.28
N PHE A 4 13.92 4.17 -7.34
CA PHE A 4 12.97 3.39 -8.11
C PHE A 4 12.02 2.72 -7.11
N GLY A 5 10.76 3.08 -7.15
CA GLY A 5 9.74 2.58 -6.25
C GLY A 5 8.85 1.54 -6.90
N THR A 6 8.44 0.56 -6.11
CA THR A 6 7.50 -0.48 -6.51
C THR A 6 6.42 -0.58 -5.45
N TYR A 7 5.17 -0.65 -5.85
CA TYR A 7 4.07 -0.83 -4.91
C TYR A 7 2.89 -1.53 -5.58
N GLY A 8 2.04 -2.11 -4.78
CA GLY A 8 0.84 -2.76 -5.27
C GLY A 8 0.04 -3.46 -4.18
N CYS A 9 -1.05 -4.09 -4.60
CA CYS A 9 -1.91 -4.90 -3.75
C CYS A 9 -1.77 -6.37 -4.18
N ASN A 10 -1.66 -7.27 -3.22
CA ASN A 10 -1.46 -8.71 -3.47
C ASN A 10 -2.59 -9.38 -4.24
N VAL A 11 -3.78 -8.79 -4.23
CA VAL A 11 -4.95 -9.35 -4.95
C VAL A 11 -5.09 -8.84 -6.37
N GLY A 12 -4.36 -7.79 -6.74
CA GLY A 12 -4.37 -7.25 -8.10
C GLY A 12 -3.23 -7.80 -8.93
N ASP A 13 -3.43 -7.89 -10.24
CA ASP A 13 -2.37 -8.26 -11.17
C ASP A 13 -1.46 -7.06 -11.50
N SER A 14 -1.75 -5.90 -10.94
CA SER A 14 -1.06 -4.65 -11.26
C SER A 14 0.03 -4.33 -10.26
N GLU A 15 1.26 -4.38 -10.73
CA GLU A 15 2.40 -3.85 -10.01
C GLU A 15 2.73 -2.49 -10.59
N TYR A 16 2.90 -1.49 -9.75
CA TYR A 16 3.23 -0.14 -10.16
C TYR A 16 4.69 0.17 -9.87
N ASN A 17 5.35 0.76 -10.85
CA ASN A 17 6.73 1.19 -10.73
C ASN A 17 6.81 2.68 -11.01
N VAL A 18 7.64 3.38 -10.25
CA VAL A 18 7.76 4.83 -10.34
C VAL A 18 9.18 5.29 -10.06
N ALA A 19 9.66 6.24 -10.86
CA ALA A 19 10.93 6.92 -10.60
C ALA A 19 10.65 8.14 -9.71
N ILE A 20 11.27 8.18 -8.53
CA ILE A 20 10.97 9.15 -7.47
C ILE A 20 12.19 9.99 -7.15
N GLU A 21 11.99 11.30 -6.98
CA GLU A 21 12.97 12.22 -6.38
C GLU A 21 12.46 12.59 -5.00
N ALA A 22 13.24 12.29 -3.97
CA ALA A 22 12.90 12.58 -2.58
C ALA A 22 14.12 13.03 -1.80
N SER A 23 13.92 13.74 -0.69
CA SER A 23 15.03 14.20 0.16
C SER A 23 15.70 13.08 0.93
N CYS A 24 15.01 11.97 1.15
CA CYS A 24 15.55 10.78 1.83
C CYS A 24 14.74 9.54 1.45
N SER A 25 15.30 8.37 1.76
CA SER A 25 14.67 7.09 1.48
C SER A 25 13.34 6.89 2.22
N THR A 26 13.24 7.39 3.44
CA THR A 26 12.02 7.28 4.25
C THR A 26 10.83 7.96 3.56
N LYS A 27 11.03 9.14 2.98
CA LYS A 27 9.95 9.84 2.27
C LYS A 27 9.51 9.08 1.02
N ALA A 28 10.46 8.56 0.25
CA ALA A 28 10.15 7.76 -0.92
C ALA A 28 9.38 6.49 -0.55
N LEU A 29 9.81 5.80 0.50
CA LEU A 29 9.16 4.59 0.97
C LEU A 29 7.74 4.87 1.49
N ASN A 30 7.56 5.93 2.25
CA ASN A 30 6.24 6.34 2.75
C ASN A 30 5.29 6.67 1.61
N TRP A 31 5.77 7.31 0.57
CA TRP A 31 4.95 7.59 -0.61
C TRP A 31 4.47 6.30 -1.28
N CYS A 32 5.36 5.31 -1.43
CA CYS A 32 5.00 4.01 -1.98
C CYS A 32 4.00 3.28 -1.08
N HIS A 33 4.18 3.35 0.24
CA HIS A 33 3.26 2.78 1.21
C HIS A 33 1.86 3.40 1.07
N GLU A 34 1.76 4.71 1.08
CA GLU A 34 0.49 5.42 0.93
C GLU A 34 -0.19 5.08 -0.39
N SER A 35 0.60 4.99 -1.48
CA SER A 35 0.08 4.63 -2.79
C SER A 35 -0.45 3.20 -2.83
N ALA A 36 0.22 2.27 -2.16
CA ALA A 36 -0.24 0.89 -2.03
C ALA A 36 -1.53 0.79 -1.21
N VAL A 37 -1.65 1.58 -0.14
CA VAL A 37 -2.87 1.67 0.69
C VAL A 37 -4.05 2.17 -0.17
N GLU A 38 -3.85 3.21 -0.97
CA GLU A 38 -4.87 3.72 -1.87
C GLU A 38 -5.30 2.67 -2.90
N GLU A 39 -4.36 1.93 -3.42
CA GLU A 39 -4.64 0.85 -4.37
C GLU A 39 -5.50 -0.24 -3.71
N ARG A 40 -5.16 -0.63 -2.48
CA ARG A 40 -5.94 -1.59 -1.72
C ARG A 40 -7.37 -1.08 -1.46
N GLU A 41 -7.53 0.19 -1.13
CA GLU A 41 -8.84 0.79 -0.91
C GLU A 41 -9.75 0.64 -2.11
N SER A 42 -9.20 0.69 -3.32
CA SER A 42 -9.99 0.49 -4.54
C SER A 42 -10.52 -0.94 -4.69
N TYR A 43 -9.92 -1.90 -3.99
CA TYR A 43 -10.35 -3.30 -3.99
C TYR A 43 -11.18 -3.68 -2.76
N GLU A 44 -11.42 -2.79 -1.82
CA GLU A 44 -12.23 -3.09 -0.64
C GLU A 44 -13.64 -3.55 -1.04
N GLY A 45 -14.06 -4.68 -0.46
CA GLY A 45 -15.30 -5.33 -0.83
C GLY A 45 -15.21 -6.25 -2.04
N LEU A 46 -14.02 -6.35 -2.67
CA LEU A 46 -13.75 -7.19 -3.84
C LEU A 46 -12.60 -8.15 -3.54
N HIS A 47 -12.59 -9.30 -4.21
CA HIS A 47 -11.48 -10.26 -4.14
C HIS A 47 -11.02 -10.68 -2.74
N GLY A 48 -11.94 -10.64 -1.75
CA GLY A 48 -11.62 -11.00 -0.38
C GLY A 48 -10.97 -9.91 0.46
N ILE A 49 -10.80 -8.71 -0.09
CA ILE A 49 -10.29 -7.55 0.64
C ILE A 49 -11.42 -6.97 1.50
N ARG A 50 -11.21 -6.95 2.81
CA ARG A 50 -12.21 -6.45 3.74
C ARG A 50 -12.05 -4.95 4.01
N SER A 51 -13.16 -4.21 3.98
CA SER A 51 -13.20 -2.83 4.43
C SER A 51 -13.15 -2.79 5.96
N PHE A 52 -12.90 -1.60 6.52
CA PHE A 52 -12.98 -1.39 7.97
C PHE A 52 -14.30 -1.88 8.55
N GLU A 53 -15.42 -1.55 7.91
CA GLU A 53 -16.75 -1.96 8.36
C GLU A 53 -16.91 -3.47 8.35
N GLN A 54 -16.42 -4.13 7.33
CA GLN A 54 -16.50 -5.58 7.21
C GLN A 54 -15.67 -6.29 8.28
N ILE A 55 -14.48 -5.78 8.57
CA ILE A 55 -13.63 -6.29 9.66
C ILE A 55 -14.34 -6.10 10.99
N ALA A 56 -14.97 -4.95 11.21
CA ALA A 56 -15.73 -4.68 12.43
C ALA A 56 -16.89 -5.66 12.59
N GLU A 57 -17.60 -5.97 11.51
CA GLU A 57 -18.68 -6.96 11.54
C GLU A 57 -18.17 -8.38 11.81
N ASP A 58 -17.08 -8.77 11.12
CA ASP A 58 -16.56 -10.13 11.21
C ASP A 58 -15.84 -10.41 12.53
N GLU A 59 -15.12 -9.44 13.07
CA GLU A 59 -14.24 -9.63 14.21
C GLU A 59 -14.72 -8.94 15.49
N GLY A 60 -15.43 -7.82 15.36
CA GLY A 60 -15.80 -6.98 16.48
C GLY A 60 -17.23 -7.12 16.96
N TYR A 61 -18.16 -7.49 16.09
CA TYR A 61 -19.60 -7.52 16.38
C TYR A 61 -20.18 -8.86 16.02
N ILE A 62 -19.72 -9.86 16.71
CA ILE A 62 -20.16 -11.23 16.46
C ILE A 62 -21.64 -11.38 16.82
N ASN A 63 -22.10 -10.68 17.86
CA ASN A 63 -23.50 -10.70 18.26
C ASN A 63 -23.82 -9.45 19.10
N PRO A 64 -24.76 -8.57 18.63
CA PRO A 64 -25.15 -7.39 19.40
C PRO A 64 -25.68 -7.68 20.80
N GLU A 65 -26.21 -8.88 21.02
CA GLU A 65 -26.78 -9.29 22.32
C GLU A 65 -25.72 -9.81 23.29
N GLU A 66 -24.58 -10.25 22.77
CA GLU A 66 -23.45 -10.73 23.56
C GLU A 66 -22.37 -9.66 23.75
N MET A 67 -22.71 -8.45 23.41
CA MET A 67 -21.74 -7.35 23.50
C MET A 67 -21.29 -7.04 24.89
N SER A 68 -20.29 -7.76 25.22
CA SER A 68 -19.11 -7.24 25.84
C SER A 68 -18.12 -7.01 24.70
N PRO A 69 -17.84 -5.79 24.27
CA PRO A 69 -16.75 -5.61 23.37
C PRO A 69 -15.53 -6.19 24.08
N ASP A 70 -14.84 -7.08 23.41
CA ASP A 70 -13.55 -7.52 23.88
C ASP A 70 -12.72 -6.25 24.02
N GLU A 71 -12.48 -5.80 25.24
CA GLU A 71 -11.79 -4.54 25.52
C GLU A 71 -10.37 -4.53 24.91
N ASP A 72 -9.86 -5.71 24.59
CA ASP A 72 -8.55 -5.89 23.97
C ASP A 72 -8.59 -5.86 22.45
N LEU A 73 -9.79 -5.81 21.84
CA LEU A 73 -9.94 -5.81 20.41
C LEU A 73 -9.99 -4.38 19.85
N ASP A 74 -8.91 -3.99 19.18
CA ASP A 74 -8.84 -2.73 18.47
C ASP A 74 -9.07 -2.98 16.98
N ILE A 75 -10.24 -2.58 16.48
CA ILE A 75 -10.61 -2.75 15.08
C ILE A 75 -9.70 -1.94 14.16
N ASP A 76 -9.28 -0.75 14.58
CA ASP A 76 -8.32 0.06 13.82
C ASP A 76 -7.00 -0.68 13.64
N GLU A 77 -6.51 -1.31 14.70
CA GLU A 77 -5.26 -2.09 14.65
C GLU A 77 -5.40 -3.29 13.71
N LEU A 78 -6.50 -4.02 13.82
CA LEU A 78 -6.79 -5.16 12.93
C LEU A 78 -6.86 -4.71 11.47
N TYR A 79 -7.50 -3.59 11.21
CA TYR A 79 -7.59 -3.03 9.87
C TYR A 79 -6.21 -2.67 9.32
N GLN A 80 -5.37 -2.02 10.12
CA GLN A 80 -4.01 -1.66 9.72
C GLN A 80 -3.15 -2.91 9.47
N GLU A 81 -3.24 -3.93 10.31
CA GLU A 81 -2.54 -5.19 10.12
C GLU A 81 -2.96 -5.88 8.82
N GLU A 82 -4.25 -5.87 8.52
CA GLU A 82 -4.76 -6.46 7.30
C GLU A 82 -4.33 -5.69 6.06
N ILE A 83 -4.33 -4.37 6.12
CA ILE A 83 -3.78 -3.52 5.05
C ILE A 83 -2.32 -3.90 4.78
N GLU A 84 -1.48 -3.95 5.82
CA GLU A 84 -0.07 -4.26 5.67
C GLU A 84 0.18 -5.67 5.11
N SER A 85 -0.69 -6.63 5.40
CA SER A 85 -0.58 -7.97 4.86
C SER A 85 -1.03 -8.08 3.41
N ASP A 86 -1.88 -7.16 2.95
CA ASP A 86 -2.46 -7.18 1.61
C ASP A 86 -1.68 -6.36 0.58
N ILE A 87 -0.79 -5.49 1.03
CA ILE A 87 -0.01 -4.62 0.14
C ILE A 87 1.46 -4.99 0.15
N TYR A 88 2.16 -4.53 -0.89
CA TYR A 88 3.62 -4.58 -0.93
C TYR A 88 4.15 -3.25 -1.47
N TYR A 89 5.31 -2.87 -1.01
CA TYR A 89 5.98 -1.65 -1.44
C TYR A 89 7.46 -1.76 -1.13
N ASN A 90 8.27 -1.17 -1.99
CA ASN A 90 9.72 -1.17 -1.83
C ASN A 90 10.34 -0.03 -2.61
N ILE A 91 11.53 0.37 -2.20
CA ILE A 91 12.35 1.32 -2.95
C ILE A 91 13.78 0.79 -3.04
N VAL A 92 14.43 1.14 -4.14
CA VAL A 92 15.86 0.93 -4.33
C VAL A 92 16.45 2.21 -4.93
N PRO A 93 17.76 2.46 -4.82
CA PRO A 93 18.37 3.59 -5.50
C PRO A 93 18.12 3.48 -7.00
N PHE A 94 17.82 4.61 -7.63
CA PHE A 94 17.61 4.63 -9.08
C PHE A 94 18.92 4.33 -9.80
N ASP A 95 18.92 3.35 -10.69
CA ASP A 95 20.08 2.91 -11.45
C ASP A 95 19.90 3.21 -12.93
N GLU A 96 20.64 4.18 -13.45
CA GLU A 96 20.60 4.56 -14.86
C GLU A 96 21.04 3.45 -15.81
N LYS A 97 21.75 2.45 -15.30
CA LYS A 97 22.21 1.29 -16.06
C LYS A 97 21.17 0.16 -16.10
N ASN A 98 20.14 0.26 -15.28
CA ASN A 98 19.06 -0.70 -15.24
C ASN A 98 17.99 -0.33 -16.29
N GLU A 99 17.78 -1.22 -17.26
CA GLU A 99 16.84 -0.98 -18.36
C GLU A 99 15.41 -0.76 -17.88
N GLU A 100 14.99 -1.49 -16.85
CA GLU A 100 13.65 -1.32 -16.27
C GLU A 100 13.48 0.04 -15.63
N HIS A 101 14.47 0.50 -14.85
CA HIS A 101 14.45 1.83 -14.24
C HIS A 101 14.35 2.92 -15.32
N MET A 102 15.16 2.81 -16.35
CA MET A 102 15.14 3.77 -17.45
C MET A 102 13.86 3.72 -18.27
N ARG A 103 13.27 2.54 -18.43
CA ARG A 103 11.99 2.40 -19.11
C ARG A 103 10.90 3.14 -18.34
N VAL A 104 10.81 2.95 -17.04
CA VAL A 104 9.83 3.64 -16.18
C VAL A 104 10.03 5.16 -16.24
N LEU A 105 11.26 5.62 -16.17
CA LEU A 105 11.56 7.05 -16.28
C LEU A 105 11.11 7.61 -17.63
N ARG A 106 11.33 6.88 -18.73
CA ARG A 106 10.85 7.29 -20.05
C ARG A 106 9.33 7.35 -20.13
N GLU A 107 8.63 6.42 -19.47
CA GLU A 107 7.18 6.44 -19.39
C GLU A 107 6.68 7.68 -18.61
N GLN A 108 7.51 8.23 -17.75
CA GLN A 108 7.27 9.48 -17.01
C GLN A 108 7.81 10.71 -17.75
N GLU A 109 8.09 10.58 -19.03
CA GLU A 109 8.62 11.65 -19.88
C GLU A 109 9.99 12.18 -19.43
N GLY A 110 10.78 11.32 -18.77
CA GLY A 110 12.10 11.68 -18.25
C GLY A 110 12.08 12.48 -16.97
N GLU A 111 10.91 12.65 -16.36
CA GLU A 111 10.74 13.42 -15.13
C GLU A 111 10.51 12.52 -13.92
N PHE A 112 11.25 12.77 -12.84
CA PHE A 112 11.06 12.07 -11.58
C PHE A 112 9.85 12.64 -10.85
N TRP A 113 9.09 11.76 -10.21
CA TRP A 113 8.00 12.18 -9.35
C TRP A 113 8.59 12.77 -8.05
N GLU A 114 8.29 14.00 -7.78
CA GLU A 114 8.78 14.69 -6.59
C GLU A 114 7.93 14.40 -5.36
N VAL A 115 8.59 14.00 -4.30
CA VAL A 115 7.97 13.64 -3.03
C VAL A 115 8.49 14.51 -1.89
#